data_3d0d2b9ba593dfc5a22e45c5d0ecb294
#
_entry.id   3d0d2b9ba593dfc5a22e45c5d0ecb294
#
_cell.length_a   1.000
_cell.length_b   1.000
_cell.length_c   1.000
_cell.angle_alpha   90.00
_cell.angle_beta   90.00
_cell.angle_gamma   90.00
#
_symmetry.space_group_name_H-M   'P 1'
#
loop_
_entity.id
_entity.type
_entity.pdbx_description
1 polymer ?
#
loop_
_entity_poly.entity_id
_entity_poly.type
_entity_poly.pdbx_seq_one_letter_code
_entity_poly.pdbx_strand_id
1 'polypeptide(L)'
;MRIEKLKAEHNVKVEWVHFPLHPETPPEGRSLADLFAGRKVDRKAMHAQMKARMDAEGLLYGERTMTYNSRLAQELGKWADTQPGGEAIHDALFRAYFVDARDISKPEVLLDIAQHVGLSVDGAREVLEKRTFKDAVDADWTLSRQYRITGVPTFVVGRHGVVGAQPYEALEQLVKKAATTTEG
;
A
#
# COMPACT_ATOMS: atom_id res chain seq x y z
N MET A 1 -5.02 14.79 -1.38
CA MET A 1 -4.23 13.80 -2.18
C MET A 1 -4.83 13.63 -3.58
N ARG A 2 -4.03 13.18 -4.57
CA ARG A 2 -4.49 13.05 -5.99
C ARG A 2 -5.68 12.10 -6.15
N ILE A 3 -5.66 10.97 -5.45
CA ILE A 3 -6.75 9.97 -5.50
C ILE A 3 -8.04 10.52 -4.90
N GLU A 4 -8.00 11.26 -3.81
CA GLU A 4 -9.19 11.87 -3.20
C GLU A 4 -9.82 12.91 -4.13
N LYS A 5 -8.98 13.69 -4.83
CA LYS A 5 -9.45 14.60 -5.86
C LYS A 5 -10.12 13.85 -7.01
N LEU A 6 -9.51 12.76 -7.48
CA LEU A 6 -10.07 11.93 -8.56
C LEU A 6 -11.43 11.32 -8.18
N LYS A 7 -11.55 10.80 -6.94
CA LYS A 7 -12.82 10.29 -6.40
C LYS A 7 -13.91 11.36 -6.41
N ALA A 8 -13.57 12.57 -5.95
CA ALA A 8 -14.53 13.67 -5.85
C ALA A 8 -14.98 14.20 -7.23
N GLU A 9 -14.07 14.30 -8.19
CA GLU A 9 -14.33 14.91 -9.49
C GLU A 9 -14.94 13.95 -10.53
N HIS A 10 -14.64 12.64 -10.43
CA HIS A 10 -15.04 11.64 -11.44
C HIS A 10 -15.94 10.52 -10.90
N ASN A 11 -16.39 10.61 -9.64
CA ASN A 11 -17.25 9.60 -8.99
C ASN A 11 -16.71 8.16 -9.17
N VAL A 12 -15.40 7.98 -9.07
CA VAL A 12 -14.76 6.67 -9.18
C VAL A 12 -14.69 5.98 -7.83
N LYS A 13 -14.93 4.66 -7.82
CA LYS A 13 -14.64 3.81 -6.67
C LYS A 13 -13.20 3.35 -6.76
N VAL A 14 -12.45 3.49 -5.69
CA VAL A 14 -11.08 2.96 -5.57
C VAL A 14 -11.12 1.67 -4.79
N GLU A 15 -10.50 0.65 -5.33
CA GLU A 15 -10.30 -0.65 -4.68
C GLU A 15 -8.81 -0.89 -4.49
N TRP A 16 -8.43 -1.28 -3.27
CA TRP A 16 -7.05 -1.62 -2.93
C TRP A 16 -6.76 -3.07 -3.30
N VAL A 17 -5.72 -3.27 -4.11
CA VAL A 17 -5.20 -4.59 -4.46
C VAL A 17 -3.77 -4.69 -3.94
N HIS A 18 -3.53 -5.64 -3.07
CA HIS A 18 -2.22 -5.83 -2.46
C HIS A 18 -1.23 -6.47 -3.42
N PHE A 19 0.02 -6.02 -3.33
CA PHE A 19 1.11 -6.48 -4.19
C PHE A 19 2.27 -7.08 -3.38
N PRO A 20 2.81 -8.25 -3.77
CA PRO A 20 3.92 -8.89 -3.08
C PRO A 20 5.27 -8.27 -3.48
N LEU A 21 5.61 -7.10 -2.95
CA LEU A 21 6.83 -6.39 -3.33
C LEU A 21 8.11 -7.14 -2.88
N HIS A 22 8.10 -7.63 -1.64
CA HIS A 22 9.20 -8.39 -1.03
C HIS A 22 8.64 -9.53 -0.16
N PRO A 23 7.96 -10.53 -0.75
CA PRO A 23 7.29 -11.59 -0.01
C PRO A 23 8.28 -12.52 0.73
N GLU A 24 9.54 -12.52 0.30
CA GLU A 24 10.64 -13.29 0.86
C GLU A 24 11.28 -12.62 2.09
N THR A 25 10.81 -11.46 2.53
CA THR A 25 11.35 -10.80 3.72
C THR A 25 11.10 -11.68 4.96
N PRO A 26 12.16 -12.04 5.70
CA PRO A 26 12.03 -12.94 6.85
C PRO A 26 11.28 -12.28 8.01
N PRO A 27 10.82 -13.06 9.02
CA PRO A 27 10.04 -12.55 10.14
C PRO A 27 10.73 -11.48 10.99
N GLU A 28 12.06 -11.51 11.05
CA GLU A 28 12.90 -10.51 11.74
C GLU A 28 13.11 -9.23 10.91
N GLY A 29 12.62 -9.23 9.67
CA GLY A 29 12.88 -8.15 8.71
C GLY A 29 14.23 -8.31 8.01
N ARG A 30 14.56 -7.34 7.18
CA ARG A 30 15.84 -7.24 6.47
C ARG A 30 16.32 -5.79 6.53
N SER A 31 17.63 -5.59 6.73
CA SER A 31 18.16 -4.23 6.65
C SER A 31 18.06 -3.69 5.21
N LEU A 32 17.84 -2.39 5.07
CA LEU A 32 17.90 -1.77 3.74
C LEU A 32 19.33 -1.83 3.15
N ALA A 33 20.36 -1.99 4.00
CA ALA A 33 21.71 -2.23 3.54
C ALA A 33 21.81 -3.56 2.80
N ASP A 34 21.25 -4.63 3.37
CA ASP A 34 21.27 -5.98 2.78
C ASP A 34 20.31 -6.09 1.59
N LEU A 35 19.15 -5.41 1.65
CA LEU A 35 18.21 -5.38 0.54
C LEU A 35 18.82 -4.79 -0.73
N PHE A 36 19.68 -3.79 -0.59
CA PHE A 36 20.38 -3.14 -1.70
C PHE A 36 21.83 -3.61 -1.87
N ALA A 37 22.27 -4.65 -1.15
CA ALA A 37 23.60 -5.20 -1.28
C ALA A 37 23.89 -5.60 -2.75
N GLY A 38 25.07 -5.25 -3.24
CA GLY A 38 25.48 -5.52 -4.64
C GLY A 38 24.87 -4.60 -5.70
N ARG A 39 23.95 -3.72 -5.33
CA ARG A 39 23.42 -2.68 -6.24
C ARG A 39 24.19 -1.38 -6.04
N LYS A 40 24.55 -0.70 -7.14
CA LYS A 40 25.16 0.64 -7.09
C LYS A 40 24.08 1.70 -6.77
N VAL A 41 23.58 1.70 -5.52
CA VAL A 41 22.52 2.61 -5.07
C VAL A 41 23.07 3.51 -3.98
N ASP A 42 23.03 4.81 -4.19
CA ASP A 42 23.26 5.80 -3.12
C ASP A 42 21.95 5.92 -2.30
N ARG A 43 21.92 5.26 -1.14
CA ARG A 43 20.75 5.25 -0.26
C ARG A 43 20.42 6.64 0.31
N LYS A 44 21.44 7.49 0.54
CA LYS A 44 21.23 8.85 1.02
C LYS A 44 20.55 9.70 -0.05
N ALA A 45 21.06 9.62 -1.28
CA ALA A 45 20.44 10.32 -2.41
C ALA A 45 19.02 9.83 -2.70
N MET A 46 18.80 8.52 -2.63
CA MET A 46 17.46 7.92 -2.80
C MET A 46 16.48 8.38 -1.72
N HIS A 47 16.90 8.40 -0.44
CA HIS A 47 16.08 8.89 0.66
C HIS A 47 15.77 10.39 0.50
N ALA A 48 16.78 11.21 0.20
CA ALA A 48 16.60 12.65 -0.02
C ALA A 48 15.62 12.93 -1.19
N GLN A 49 15.72 12.18 -2.28
CA GLN A 49 14.82 12.30 -3.43
C GLN A 49 13.38 11.91 -3.05
N MET A 50 13.21 10.81 -2.30
CA MET A 50 11.88 10.40 -1.84
C MET A 50 11.28 11.43 -0.88
N LYS A 51 12.09 11.90 0.09
CA LYS A 51 11.66 12.95 1.02
C LYS A 51 11.21 14.22 0.28
N ALA A 52 11.99 14.69 -0.68
CA ALA A 52 11.61 15.87 -1.46
C ALA A 52 10.29 15.69 -2.23
N ARG A 53 10.03 14.48 -2.76
CA ARG A 53 8.74 14.16 -3.41
C ARG A 53 7.58 14.16 -2.43
N MET A 54 7.79 13.59 -1.23
CA MET A 54 6.75 13.54 -0.19
C MET A 54 6.47 14.95 0.34
N ASP A 55 7.50 15.76 0.60
CA ASP A 55 7.38 17.15 1.03
C ASP A 55 6.58 18.00 0.00
N ALA A 56 6.82 17.80 -1.30
CA ALA A 56 6.08 18.47 -2.37
C ALA A 56 4.58 18.10 -2.40
N GLU A 57 4.21 16.94 -1.87
CA GLU A 57 2.80 16.51 -1.71
C GLU A 57 2.22 16.84 -0.33
N GLY A 58 2.98 17.51 0.55
CA GLY A 58 2.58 17.78 1.93
C GLY A 58 2.53 16.55 2.83
N LEU A 59 3.28 15.48 2.47
CA LEU A 59 3.30 14.21 3.17
C LEU A 59 4.57 14.06 4.02
N LEU A 60 4.43 13.45 5.18
CA LEU A 60 5.57 13.12 6.03
C LEU A 60 6.33 11.91 5.48
N TYR A 61 7.64 11.92 5.68
CA TYR A 61 8.51 10.78 5.35
C TYR A 61 9.67 10.71 6.34
N GLY A 62 9.75 9.60 7.08
CA GLY A 62 10.76 9.36 8.10
C GLY A 62 11.97 8.61 7.57
N GLU A 63 12.97 8.45 8.43
CA GLU A 63 14.11 7.58 8.16
C GLU A 63 13.83 6.18 8.68
N ARG A 64 14.07 5.19 7.84
CA ARG A 64 14.02 3.78 8.22
C ARG A 64 15.25 3.04 7.74
N THR A 65 15.69 2.08 8.51
CA THR A 65 16.86 1.23 8.22
C THR A 65 16.48 -0.20 7.88
N MET A 66 15.23 -0.57 8.16
CA MET A 66 14.69 -1.92 7.99
C MET A 66 13.53 -1.96 6.98
N THR A 67 13.32 -3.11 6.38
CA THR A 67 12.08 -3.51 5.73
C THR A 67 11.53 -4.75 6.42
N TYR A 68 10.20 -4.84 6.53
CA TYR A 68 9.51 -5.90 7.24
C TYR A 68 8.55 -6.63 6.31
N ASN A 69 8.21 -7.86 6.66
CA ASN A 69 7.21 -8.61 5.93
C ASN A 69 5.83 -7.97 6.13
N SER A 70 5.21 -7.54 5.05
CA SER A 70 3.92 -6.82 5.08
C SER A 70 2.70 -7.73 5.01
N ARG A 71 2.89 -9.06 5.02
CA ARG A 71 1.78 -10.00 4.77
C ARG A 71 0.63 -9.84 5.76
N LEU A 72 0.92 -9.78 7.07
CA LEU A 72 -0.11 -9.60 8.10
C LEU A 72 -0.79 -8.23 8.00
N ALA A 73 -0.02 -7.19 7.69
CA ALA A 73 -0.57 -5.85 7.46
C ALA A 73 -1.55 -5.82 6.27
N GLN A 74 -1.25 -6.55 5.20
CA GLN A 74 -2.15 -6.68 4.04
C GLN A 74 -3.44 -7.42 4.41
N GLU A 75 -3.37 -8.49 5.19
CA GLU A 75 -4.55 -9.23 5.66
C GLU A 75 -5.43 -8.36 6.57
N LEU A 76 -4.80 -7.60 7.47
CA LEU A 76 -5.52 -6.61 8.29
C LEU A 76 -6.18 -5.53 7.42
N GLY A 77 -5.51 -5.02 6.40
CA GLY A 77 -6.07 -4.05 5.45
C GLY A 77 -7.32 -4.59 4.73
N LYS A 78 -7.25 -5.83 4.20
CA LYS A 78 -8.40 -6.46 3.54
C LYS A 78 -9.59 -6.65 4.49
N TRP A 79 -9.33 -7.02 5.74
CA TRP A 79 -10.41 -7.09 6.74
C TRP A 79 -10.98 -5.70 7.04
N ALA A 80 -10.13 -4.71 7.22
CA ALA A 80 -10.55 -3.34 7.52
C ALA A 80 -11.46 -2.77 6.42
N ASP A 81 -11.20 -3.08 5.14
CA ASP A 81 -12.03 -2.67 4.00
C ASP A 81 -13.48 -3.21 4.10
N THR A 82 -13.73 -4.22 4.93
CA THR A 82 -15.07 -4.75 5.21
C THR A 82 -15.74 -4.09 6.41
N GLN A 83 -15.04 -3.22 7.14
CA GLN A 83 -15.54 -2.58 8.34
C GLN A 83 -15.97 -1.13 8.08
N PRO A 84 -17.00 -0.61 8.77
CA PRO A 84 -17.34 0.81 8.67
C PRO A 84 -16.14 1.71 9.05
N GLY A 85 -15.77 2.64 8.19
CA GLY A 85 -14.64 3.55 8.41
C GLY A 85 -13.26 2.88 8.30
N GLY A 86 -13.21 1.64 7.85
CA GLY A 86 -11.98 0.84 7.83
C GLY A 86 -10.93 1.31 6.83
N GLU A 87 -11.29 2.13 5.85
CA GLU A 87 -10.32 2.69 4.89
C GLU A 87 -9.21 3.50 5.56
N ALA A 88 -9.44 4.05 6.76
CA ALA A 88 -8.43 4.78 7.52
C ALA A 88 -7.19 3.92 7.88
N ILE A 89 -7.32 2.59 7.89
CA ILE A 89 -6.22 1.67 8.20
C ILE A 89 -5.05 1.81 7.21
N HIS A 90 -5.32 2.08 5.95
CA HIS A 90 -4.28 2.16 4.91
C HIS A 90 -3.31 3.31 5.19
N ASP A 91 -3.84 4.52 5.46
CA ASP A 91 -3.00 5.67 5.81
C ASP A 91 -2.25 5.44 7.14
N ALA A 92 -2.89 4.82 8.12
CA ALA A 92 -2.26 4.50 9.40
C ALA A 92 -1.11 3.48 9.25
N LEU A 93 -1.28 2.44 8.43
CA LEU A 93 -0.23 1.47 8.12
C LEU A 93 0.93 2.12 7.36
N PHE A 94 0.65 2.96 6.36
CA PHE A 94 1.69 3.70 5.64
C PHE A 94 2.46 4.65 6.58
N ARG A 95 1.77 5.37 7.45
CA ARG A 95 2.38 6.25 8.43
C ARG A 95 3.27 5.45 9.40
N ALA A 96 2.75 4.39 9.99
CA ALA A 96 3.49 3.53 10.91
C ALA A 96 4.79 3.02 10.27
N TYR A 97 4.73 2.58 9.01
CA TYR A 97 5.87 2.02 8.32
C TYR A 97 6.85 3.07 7.77
N PHE A 98 6.35 4.10 7.06
CA PHE A 98 7.20 5.04 6.34
C PHE A 98 7.60 6.29 7.14
N VAL A 99 6.86 6.65 8.19
CA VAL A 99 7.14 7.81 9.03
C VAL A 99 7.74 7.38 10.37
N ASP A 100 7.05 6.44 11.03
CA ASP A 100 7.38 6.05 12.40
C ASP A 100 8.33 4.83 12.47
N ALA A 101 8.69 4.26 11.30
CA ALA A 101 9.60 3.11 11.13
C ALA A 101 9.20 1.88 11.98
N ARG A 102 7.90 1.68 12.22
CA ARG A 102 7.37 0.57 13.03
C ARG A 102 7.42 -0.75 12.27
N ASP A 103 7.60 -1.83 13.01
CA ASP A 103 7.59 -3.20 12.48
C ASP A 103 6.14 -3.69 12.26
N ILE A 104 5.64 -3.53 11.05
CA ILE A 104 4.29 -3.95 10.65
C ILE A 104 4.15 -5.47 10.42
N SER A 105 5.19 -6.27 10.68
CA SER A 105 5.09 -7.72 10.73
C SER A 105 4.59 -8.23 12.08
N LYS A 106 4.59 -7.38 13.11
CA LYS A 106 4.24 -7.73 14.49
C LYS A 106 2.76 -7.56 14.77
N PRO A 107 2.05 -8.62 15.23
CA PRO A 107 0.64 -8.53 15.57
C PRO A 107 0.31 -7.41 16.56
N GLU A 108 1.13 -7.22 17.59
CA GLU A 108 0.94 -6.17 18.59
C GLU A 108 0.97 -4.75 18.00
N VAL A 109 1.83 -4.51 16.99
CA VAL A 109 1.90 -3.24 16.27
C VAL A 109 0.64 -3.04 15.42
N LEU A 110 0.18 -4.09 14.76
CA LEU A 110 -1.02 -4.05 13.93
C LEU A 110 -2.30 -3.84 14.74
N LEU A 111 -2.39 -4.46 15.93
CA LEU A 111 -3.51 -4.26 16.86
C LEU A 111 -3.57 -2.81 17.38
N ASP A 112 -2.42 -2.23 17.73
CA ASP A 112 -2.34 -0.83 18.14
C ASP A 112 -2.77 0.12 17.01
N ILE A 113 -2.37 -0.15 15.78
CA ILE A 113 -2.80 0.63 14.61
C ILE A 113 -4.32 0.51 14.40
N ALA A 114 -4.88 -0.71 14.48
CA ALA A 114 -6.32 -0.93 14.36
C ALA A 114 -7.10 -0.16 15.43
N GLN A 115 -6.64 -0.19 16.68
CA GLN A 115 -7.23 0.56 17.79
C GLN A 115 -7.19 2.07 17.52
N HIS A 116 -6.06 2.58 17.03
CA HIS A 116 -5.87 4.01 16.76
C HIS A 116 -6.87 4.56 15.73
N VAL A 117 -7.26 3.76 14.75
CA VAL A 117 -8.26 4.13 13.74
C VAL A 117 -9.69 3.74 14.12
N GLY A 118 -9.92 3.30 15.35
CA GLY A 118 -11.26 2.99 15.88
C GLY A 118 -11.84 1.65 15.45
N LEU A 119 -11.02 0.74 14.91
CA LEU A 119 -11.45 -0.62 14.59
C LEU A 119 -11.47 -1.53 15.83
N SER A 120 -12.28 -2.57 15.78
CA SER A 120 -12.36 -3.59 16.84
C SER A 120 -11.02 -4.30 17.00
N VAL A 121 -10.39 -4.16 18.17
CA VAL A 121 -9.14 -4.86 18.51
C VAL A 121 -9.33 -6.37 18.55
N ASP A 122 -10.47 -6.84 19.06
CA ASP A 122 -10.79 -8.27 19.13
C ASP A 122 -11.02 -8.84 17.72
N GLY A 123 -11.72 -8.09 16.85
CA GLY A 123 -11.88 -8.45 15.44
C GLY A 123 -10.54 -8.51 14.71
N ALA A 124 -9.69 -7.51 14.90
CA ALA A 124 -8.34 -7.48 14.32
C ALA A 124 -7.49 -8.65 14.81
N ARG A 125 -7.55 -8.97 16.12
CA ARG A 125 -6.85 -10.11 16.73
C ARG A 125 -7.30 -11.44 16.11
N GLU A 126 -8.60 -11.64 15.99
CA GLU A 126 -9.15 -12.85 15.39
C GLU A 126 -8.65 -13.04 13.94
N VAL A 127 -8.65 -11.96 13.16
CA VAL A 127 -8.14 -11.98 11.77
C VAL A 127 -6.66 -12.38 11.72
N LEU A 128 -5.83 -11.78 12.57
CA LEU A 128 -4.39 -12.03 12.57
C LEU A 128 -4.04 -13.44 13.08
N GLU A 129 -4.72 -13.93 14.12
CA GLU A 129 -4.49 -15.26 14.69
C GLU A 129 -4.99 -16.38 13.77
N LYS A 130 -6.23 -16.24 13.26
CA LYS A 130 -6.86 -17.24 12.39
C LYS A 130 -6.54 -17.09 10.92
N ARG A 131 -5.87 -16.00 10.53
CA ARG A 131 -5.47 -15.71 9.14
C ARG A 131 -6.67 -15.72 8.17
N THR A 132 -7.83 -15.24 8.62
CA THR A 132 -9.11 -15.36 7.89
C THR A 132 -9.13 -14.59 6.56
N PHE A 133 -8.24 -13.62 6.36
CA PHE A 133 -8.09 -12.87 5.11
C PHE A 133 -6.86 -13.27 4.28
N LYS A 134 -6.22 -14.41 4.62
CA LYS A 134 -5.09 -14.95 3.87
C LYS A 134 -5.45 -15.17 2.40
N ASP A 135 -6.56 -15.84 2.12
CA ASP A 135 -6.96 -16.19 0.75
C ASP A 135 -7.36 -14.95 -0.05
N ALA A 136 -7.90 -13.91 0.59
CA ALA A 136 -8.20 -12.64 -0.06
C ALA A 136 -6.91 -11.94 -0.55
N VAL A 137 -5.85 -11.94 0.26
CA VAL A 137 -4.55 -11.40 -0.15
C VAL A 137 -3.89 -12.28 -1.21
N ASP A 138 -4.02 -13.61 -1.15
CA ASP A 138 -3.52 -14.53 -2.18
C ASP A 138 -4.22 -14.28 -3.53
N ALA A 139 -5.52 -13.95 -3.51
CA ALA A 139 -6.27 -13.55 -4.70
C ALA A 139 -5.74 -12.22 -5.28
N ASP A 140 -5.47 -11.21 -4.44
CA ASP A 140 -4.86 -9.94 -4.85
C ASP A 140 -3.49 -10.15 -5.51
N TRP A 141 -2.64 -10.99 -4.91
CA TRP A 141 -1.33 -11.32 -5.46
C TRP A 141 -1.44 -12.06 -6.80
N THR A 142 -2.47 -12.89 -6.95
CA THR A 142 -2.75 -13.59 -8.22
C THR A 142 -3.23 -12.61 -9.26
N LEU A 143 -4.15 -11.70 -8.90
CA LEU A 143 -4.64 -10.65 -9.79
C LEU A 143 -3.51 -9.76 -10.29
N SER A 144 -2.62 -9.32 -9.40
CA SER A 144 -1.47 -8.49 -9.78
C SER A 144 -0.54 -9.21 -10.78
N ARG A 145 -0.34 -10.53 -10.64
CA ARG A 145 0.42 -11.32 -11.61
C ARG A 145 -0.30 -11.43 -12.95
N GLN A 146 -1.63 -11.62 -12.96
CA GLN A 146 -2.43 -11.67 -14.19
C GLN A 146 -2.34 -10.37 -14.97
N TYR A 147 -2.37 -9.22 -14.27
CA TYR A 147 -2.16 -7.91 -14.86
C TYR A 147 -0.69 -7.59 -15.17
N ARG A 148 0.24 -8.53 -14.89
CA ARG A 148 1.70 -8.37 -15.09
C ARG A 148 2.24 -7.13 -14.38
N ILE A 149 1.71 -6.82 -13.19
CA ILE A 149 2.21 -5.71 -12.37
C ILE A 149 3.62 -6.08 -11.86
N THR A 150 4.57 -5.17 -12.02
CA THR A 150 5.97 -5.36 -11.63
C THR A 150 6.45 -4.35 -10.60
N GLY A 151 5.59 -3.42 -10.20
CA GLY A 151 5.93 -2.37 -9.24
C GLY A 151 4.72 -1.59 -8.79
N VAL A 152 4.90 -0.82 -7.72
CA VAL A 152 3.85 -0.03 -7.08
C VAL A 152 4.30 1.44 -6.90
N PRO A 153 3.34 2.38 -6.89
CA PRO A 153 1.92 2.17 -7.16
C PRO A 153 1.66 1.86 -8.64
N THR A 154 0.63 1.07 -8.91
CA THR A 154 0.10 0.89 -10.26
C THR A 154 -1.41 1.15 -10.22
N PHE A 155 -1.91 1.94 -11.14
CA PHE A 155 -3.33 2.28 -11.26
C PHE A 155 -3.91 1.60 -12.49
N VAL A 156 -5.03 0.91 -12.33
CA VAL A 156 -5.71 0.17 -13.41
C VAL A 156 -7.17 0.59 -13.49
N VAL A 157 -7.66 0.90 -14.69
CA VAL A 157 -9.08 1.14 -14.96
C VAL A 157 -9.45 0.36 -16.22
N GLY A 158 -10.31 -0.65 -16.07
CA GLY A 158 -10.63 -1.56 -17.17
C GLY A 158 -9.38 -2.30 -17.67
N ARG A 159 -9.00 -2.08 -18.94
CA ARG A 159 -7.81 -2.70 -19.57
C ARG A 159 -6.60 -1.75 -19.62
N HIS A 160 -6.73 -0.56 -19.07
CA HIS A 160 -5.70 0.46 -19.12
C HIS A 160 -5.01 0.59 -17.76
N GLY A 161 -3.70 0.79 -17.75
CA GLY A 161 -2.93 0.96 -16.53
C GLY A 161 -1.78 1.95 -16.67
N VAL A 162 -1.40 2.56 -15.56
CA VAL A 162 -0.21 3.42 -15.45
C VAL A 162 0.57 3.04 -14.19
N VAL A 163 1.89 3.04 -14.29
CA VAL A 163 2.80 2.65 -13.22
C VAL A 163 3.50 3.87 -12.64
N GLY A 164 3.71 3.87 -11.33
CA GLY A 164 4.41 4.91 -10.59
C GLY A 164 3.48 6.01 -10.07
N ALA A 165 4.06 6.91 -9.27
CA ALA A 165 3.39 8.08 -8.73
C ALA A 165 3.13 9.11 -9.84
N GLN A 166 2.04 8.93 -10.56
CA GLN A 166 1.65 9.75 -11.70
C GLN A 166 1.08 11.12 -11.26
N PRO A 167 1.26 12.18 -12.07
CA PRO A 167 0.54 13.44 -11.86
C PRO A 167 -0.98 13.24 -12.00
N TYR A 168 -1.76 14.17 -11.44
CA TYR A 168 -3.22 14.08 -11.44
C TYR A 168 -3.79 13.93 -12.84
N GLU A 169 -3.28 14.70 -13.79
CA GLU A 169 -3.72 14.74 -15.19
C GLU A 169 -3.59 13.36 -15.87
N ALA A 170 -2.55 12.59 -15.54
CA ALA A 170 -2.36 11.25 -16.08
C ALA A 170 -3.39 10.26 -15.51
N LEU A 171 -3.74 10.39 -14.23
CA LEU A 171 -4.79 9.58 -13.60
C LEU A 171 -6.18 9.94 -14.14
N GLU A 172 -6.45 11.22 -14.33
CA GLU A 172 -7.68 11.71 -14.95
C GLU A 172 -7.85 11.19 -16.38
N GLN A 173 -6.79 11.26 -17.20
CA GLN A 173 -6.80 10.70 -18.54
C GLN A 173 -7.04 9.19 -18.56
N LEU A 174 -6.49 8.45 -17.60
CA LEU A 174 -6.72 7.02 -17.46
C LEU A 174 -8.22 6.72 -17.25
N VAL A 175 -8.89 7.47 -16.36
CA VAL A 175 -10.32 7.32 -16.09
C VAL A 175 -11.15 7.68 -17.33
N LYS A 176 -10.88 8.82 -17.96
CA LYS A 176 -11.61 9.27 -19.18
C LYS A 176 -11.48 8.26 -20.32
N LYS A 177 -10.27 7.73 -20.54
CA LYS A 177 -10.02 6.74 -21.59
C LYS A 177 -10.78 5.43 -21.36
N ALA A 178 -10.87 4.98 -20.11
CA ALA A 178 -11.61 3.77 -19.78
C ALA A 178 -13.12 3.95 -19.97
N ALA A 179 -13.67 5.11 -19.63
CA ALA A 179 -15.10 5.43 -19.85
C ALA A 179 -15.50 5.35 -21.32
N THR A 180 -14.66 5.89 -22.22
CA THR A 180 -14.95 5.85 -23.69
C THR A 180 -14.85 4.46 -24.31
N THR A 181 -14.16 3.52 -23.65
CA THR A 181 -14.00 2.13 -24.15
C THR A 181 -15.17 1.23 -23.72
N THR A 182 -16.01 1.65 -22.79
CA THR A 182 -17.15 0.86 -22.28
C THR A 182 -18.43 1.11 -23.09
N GLU A 183 -18.47 2.16 -23.92
CA GLU A 183 -19.63 2.54 -24.74
C GLU A 183 -19.59 1.97 -26.18
N GLY A 184 -18.63 1.15 -26.52
CA GLY A 184 -18.47 0.46 -27.81
C GLY A 184 -18.48 -1.05 -27.67
#